data_207d364ca5b912afd78ee0120d4d5ebe
#
_entry.id   207d364ca5b912afd78ee0120d4d5ebe
#
_cell.length_a   1.000
_cell.length_b   1.000
_cell.length_c   1.000
_cell.angle_alpha   90.00
_cell.angle_beta   90.00
_cell.angle_gamma   90.00
#
_symmetry.space_group_name_H-M   'P 1'
#
loop_
_entity.id
_entity.type
_entity.pdbx_description
1 polymer ?
#
loop_
_entity_poly.entity_id
_entity_poly.type
_entity_poly.pdbx_seq_one_letter_code
_entity_poly.pdbx_strand_id
1 'polypeptide(L)'
;MFACIYIPDFPVAAIVRAEPLLRDRAVAVLEGKPPQVRVAALNEKARLLGMEIGMTKLQAAIFAAPEEDSAVPAQSEPRKPEPKQKSLQIKFVSQRAKAQPKPTAAVLRQRSPAQEESSHAALLDVAHAFTPRVEDTHPDRLLLDLDGLERLYGPVSTMACELASRVSAVELECNLGVAVNPDAAMHAACGFSGITVLPAGDEAKRLGVLPLPVLLDSFDIACGGQAETSAAVREREKLREQMLDTLERWGVRDFRTLALLPEHALAARIGETGTRLQCLARGAAMRTLALCEPPIHFEEAIELESAVETLEPLSFLLNRLLEQLCTRLEARALAVQELKLRLQLEPRVADEQTTTLQELAKNTSLSPDCHDGNLYACTLRLPVAMRDPKVFLKLMQLDLAAHPPGAPIRKLWITAEPARPRSAQRGLFLPVTPEAEKLEITLARITGVVGERRAGIAKLLDTRRPDAFRMERFVSPQETGNKHGSLTLSDTVEFPPLALRIFRPARQIRMQLAEGRPSKLAALTREADRDELQGKILWSAGPWRSSGDWWAKQSSSKHPAEDGGIWNREEWDIALAHNDGSSVALYRIYRDAGTGHWFADASYD
;
A
#
# COMPACT_ATOMS: atom_id res chain seq x y z
N MET A 1 19.35 -29.01 10.28
CA MET A 1 20.20 -27.83 9.97
C MET A 1 19.39 -26.57 10.15
N PHE A 2 20.02 -25.51 10.71
CA PHE A 2 19.32 -24.24 10.99
C PHE A 2 20.00 -23.10 10.25
N ALA A 3 19.23 -22.12 9.81
CA ALA A 3 19.72 -20.86 9.28
C ALA A 3 19.28 -19.70 10.17
N CYS A 4 20.15 -18.73 10.35
CA CYS A 4 19.82 -17.45 10.95
C CYS A 4 19.95 -16.34 9.91
N ILE A 5 18.89 -15.56 9.72
CA ILE A 5 18.95 -14.31 8.98
C ILE A 5 19.17 -13.20 10.00
N TYR A 6 20.18 -12.38 9.80
CA TYR A 6 20.49 -11.21 10.62
C TYR A 6 20.62 -9.97 9.75
N ILE A 7 19.90 -8.92 10.09
CA ILE A 7 19.96 -7.63 9.42
C ILE A 7 20.79 -6.66 10.28
N PRO A 8 22.01 -6.32 9.87
CA PRO A 8 22.83 -5.36 10.61
C PRO A 8 22.18 -3.96 10.62
N ASP A 9 22.38 -3.24 11.75
CA ASP A 9 21.89 -1.86 11.89
C ASP A 9 20.41 -1.71 11.46
N PHE A 10 19.55 -2.60 11.92
CA PHE A 10 18.16 -2.76 11.48
C PHE A 10 17.36 -1.46 11.37
N PRO A 11 17.42 -0.48 12.31
CA PRO A 11 16.72 0.79 12.15
C PRO A 11 17.16 1.58 10.91
N VAL A 12 18.45 1.49 10.54
CA VAL A 12 18.96 2.11 9.31
C VAL A 12 18.48 1.34 8.08
N ALA A 13 18.55 0.01 8.13
CA ALA A 13 18.11 -0.85 7.03
C ALA A 13 16.61 -0.62 6.70
N ALA A 14 15.75 -0.44 7.73
CA ALA A 14 14.35 -0.14 7.56
C ALA A 14 14.09 1.21 6.85
N ILE A 15 14.86 2.24 7.21
CA ILE A 15 14.78 3.56 6.56
C ILE A 15 15.29 3.48 5.11
N VAL A 16 16.43 2.81 4.88
CA VAL A 16 17.00 2.64 3.53
C VAL A 16 16.05 1.81 2.63
N ARG A 17 15.34 0.85 3.19
CA ARG A 17 14.31 0.09 2.48
C ARG A 17 13.18 1.02 2.01
N ALA A 18 12.73 1.95 2.83
CA ALA A 18 11.72 2.94 2.47
C ALA A 18 12.26 4.01 1.50
N GLU A 19 13.53 4.44 1.70
CA GLU A 19 14.20 5.48 0.93
C GLU A 19 15.47 4.95 0.23
N PRO A 20 15.39 4.24 -0.92
CA PRO A 20 16.56 3.62 -1.57
C PRO A 20 17.67 4.59 -1.99
N LEU A 21 17.35 5.87 -2.15
CA LEU A 21 18.33 6.92 -2.45
C LEU A 21 19.37 7.09 -1.33
N LEU A 22 19.08 6.60 -0.14
CA LEU A 22 19.98 6.64 1.02
C LEU A 22 20.98 5.47 1.04
N ARG A 23 20.80 4.43 0.21
CA ARG A 23 21.67 3.23 0.19
C ARG A 23 23.15 3.58 0.03
N ASP A 24 23.46 4.58 -0.79
CA ASP A 24 24.83 5.00 -1.04
C ASP A 24 25.33 6.13 -0.14
N ARG A 25 24.50 6.61 0.77
CA ARG A 25 24.83 7.70 1.69
C ARG A 25 25.23 7.18 3.08
N ALA A 26 25.94 8.03 3.82
CA ALA A 26 26.11 7.86 5.26
C ALA A 26 24.78 8.21 5.95
N VAL A 27 24.23 7.30 6.72
CA VAL A 27 22.92 7.47 7.39
C VAL A 27 23.06 7.22 8.88
N ALA A 28 22.51 8.13 9.69
CA ALA A 28 22.40 7.99 11.13
C ALA A 28 20.94 8.14 11.57
N VAL A 29 20.49 7.23 12.41
CA VAL A 29 19.13 7.20 12.96
C VAL A 29 19.13 7.80 14.35
N LEU A 30 18.27 8.79 14.55
CA LEU A 30 18.12 9.52 15.80
C LEU A 30 16.92 8.97 16.58
N GLU A 31 17.06 8.82 17.89
CA GLU A 31 16.00 8.41 18.80
C GLU A 31 15.90 9.35 19.99
N GLY A 32 14.71 9.49 20.56
CA GLY A 32 14.42 10.29 21.74
C GLY A 32 13.62 11.55 21.46
N LYS A 33 13.23 12.24 22.54
CA LYS A 33 12.50 13.52 22.47
C LYS A 33 13.44 14.67 22.80
N PRO A 34 13.29 15.83 22.13
CA PRO A 34 14.07 17.01 22.51
C PRO A 34 13.96 17.32 24.01
N PRO A 35 15.05 17.65 24.73
CA PRO A 35 16.43 17.86 24.23
C PRO A 35 17.32 16.61 24.18
N GLN A 36 16.82 15.42 24.53
CA GLN A 36 17.60 14.18 24.70
C GLN A 36 17.61 13.30 23.45
N VAL A 37 17.69 13.90 22.27
CA VAL A 37 17.82 13.16 21.00
C VAL A 37 19.24 12.70 20.80
N ARG A 38 19.44 11.36 20.59
CA ARG A 38 20.74 10.73 20.40
C ARG A 38 20.73 9.83 19.15
N VAL A 39 21.93 9.54 18.64
CA VAL A 39 22.14 8.56 17.59
C VAL A 39 21.92 7.16 18.16
N ALA A 40 20.93 6.44 17.63
CA ALA A 40 20.59 5.07 18.01
C ALA A 40 21.21 4.02 17.10
N ALA A 41 21.33 4.30 15.79
CA ALA A 41 21.93 3.39 14.82
C ALA A 41 22.65 4.17 13.70
N LEU A 42 23.64 3.55 13.07
CA LEU A 42 24.45 4.12 11.99
C LEU A 42 24.79 3.02 10.98
N ASN A 43 24.88 3.37 9.70
CA ASN A 43 25.49 2.46 8.74
C ASN A 43 27.04 2.56 8.78
N GLU A 44 27.70 1.61 8.11
CA GLU A 44 29.16 1.57 8.02
C GLU A 44 29.74 2.88 7.46
N LYS A 45 29.07 3.50 6.48
CA LYS A 45 29.51 4.77 5.88
C LYS A 45 29.50 5.92 6.88
N ALA A 46 28.53 5.98 7.80
CA ALA A 46 28.46 6.97 8.87
C ALA A 46 29.55 6.71 9.94
N ARG A 47 29.83 5.44 10.28
CA ARG A 47 30.95 5.07 11.16
C ARG A 47 32.29 5.49 10.56
N LEU A 48 32.51 5.32 9.26
CA LEU A 48 33.72 5.76 8.56
C LEU A 48 33.93 7.29 8.57
N LEU A 49 32.85 8.07 8.72
CA LEU A 49 32.93 9.52 8.93
C LEU A 49 33.30 9.91 10.37
N GLY A 50 33.37 8.95 11.30
CA GLY A 50 33.64 9.18 12.72
C GLY A 50 32.42 9.42 13.58
N MET A 51 31.23 9.06 13.11
CA MET A 51 30.01 9.09 13.92
C MET A 51 29.97 7.87 14.85
N GLU A 52 29.44 8.06 16.05
CA GLU A 52 29.30 7.02 17.07
C GLU A 52 27.86 6.96 17.61
N ILE A 53 27.45 5.76 18.04
CA ILE A 53 26.18 5.57 18.74
C ILE A 53 26.20 6.33 20.07
N GLY A 54 25.09 6.95 20.45
CA GLY A 54 24.98 7.75 21.66
C GLY A 54 25.34 9.24 21.51
N MET A 55 25.93 9.65 20.38
CA MET A 55 26.14 11.07 20.08
C MET A 55 24.83 11.84 20.14
N THR A 56 24.87 13.07 20.63
CA THR A 56 23.71 13.98 20.60
C THR A 56 23.41 14.47 19.18
N LYS A 57 22.17 14.88 18.91
CA LYS A 57 21.80 15.46 17.61
C LYS A 57 22.73 16.59 17.16
N LEU A 58 23.17 17.43 18.09
CA LEU A 58 24.10 18.54 17.79
C LEU A 58 25.49 18.05 17.37
N GLN A 59 26.02 17.00 18.01
CA GLN A 59 27.29 16.39 17.61
C GLN A 59 27.15 15.71 16.26
N ALA A 60 26.07 14.99 16.00
CA ALA A 60 25.79 14.34 14.73
C ALA A 60 25.60 15.35 13.59
N ALA A 61 25.03 16.51 13.86
CA ALA A 61 24.81 17.57 12.87
C ALA A 61 26.13 18.13 12.30
N ILE A 62 27.26 17.99 12.98
CA ILE A 62 28.58 18.40 12.46
C ILE A 62 28.97 17.58 11.22
N PHE A 63 28.51 16.34 11.14
CA PHE A 63 28.77 15.41 10.02
C PHE A 63 27.67 15.46 8.96
N ALA A 64 26.54 16.13 9.24
CA ALA A 64 25.44 16.27 8.30
C ALA A 64 25.71 17.34 7.24
N ALA A 65 25.13 17.17 6.05
CA ALA A 65 25.06 18.26 5.09
C ALA A 65 24.24 19.41 5.67
N PRO A 66 24.58 20.69 5.42
CA PRO A 66 23.63 21.76 5.66
C PRO A 66 22.33 21.41 4.92
N GLU A 67 21.19 21.58 5.58
CA GLU A 67 19.86 21.36 4.97
C GLU A 67 19.76 22.31 3.76
N GLU A 68 20.03 21.79 2.57
CA GLU A 68 19.60 22.46 1.34
C GLU A 68 18.09 22.29 1.28
N ASP A 69 17.36 23.39 1.46
CA ASP A 69 15.96 23.52 1.13
C ASP A 69 15.67 22.70 -0.14
N SER A 70 14.70 21.83 -0.08
CA SER A 70 14.29 20.93 -1.17
C SER A 70 13.80 21.72 -2.38
N ALA A 71 14.73 22.36 -3.07
CA ALA A 71 14.53 22.96 -4.37
C ALA A 71 14.49 21.84 -5.40
N VAL A 72 13.33 21.65 -5.99
CA VAL A 72 13.07 20.91 -7.21
C VAL A 72 14.22 21.08 -8.19
N PRO A 73 14.84 20.03 -8.75
CA PRO A 73 15.88 20.19 -9.74
C PRO A 73 15.32 20.91 -10.96
N ALA A 74 15.75 22.14 -11.17
CA ALA A 74 15.44 22.93 -12.34
C ALA A 74 15.91 22.14 -13.58
N GLN A 75 14.98 21.96 -14.51
CA GLN A 75 15.20 21.36 -15.81
C GLN A 75 16.37 22.06 -16.50
N SER A 76 17.49 21.34 -16.69
CA SER A 76 18.58 21.80 -17.51
C SER A 76 18.16 21.71 -18.98
N GLU A 77 18.06 22.86 -19.63
CA GLU A 77 17.84 22.98 -21.07
C GLU A 77 18.92 22.21 -21.86
N PRO A 78 18.58 21.59 -23.01
CA PRO A 78 19.53 20.86 -23.83
C PRO A 78 20.50 21.81 -24.52
N ARG A 79 21.77 21.80 -24.10
CA ARG A 79 22.86 22.48 -24.83
C ARG A 79 23.08 21.82 -26.20
N LYS A 80 23.06 22.65 -27.24
CA LYS A 80 23.40 22.29 -28.62
C LYS A 80 24.84 21.74 -28.72
N PRO A 81 25.11 20.74 -29.58
CA PRO A 81 26.44 20.16 -29.73
C PRO A 81 27.33 21.06 -30.62
N GLU A 82 28.51 21.43 -30.10
CA GLU A 82 29.60 21.99 -30.88
C GLU A 82 30.48 20.90 -31.53
N PRO A 83 31.16 21.18 -32.65
CA PRO A 83 31.78 20.17 -33.50
C PRO A 83 33.14 19.67 -32.95
N LYS A 84 33.31 18.36 -33.02
CA LYS A 84 34.52 17.64 -32.59
C LYS A 84 35.71 17.88 -33.50
N GLN A 85 36.81 18.38 -32.99
CA GLN A 85 38.14 18.17 -33.58
C GLN A 85 38.75 16.88 -33.04
N LYS A 86 39.19 16.00 -33.96
CA LYS A 86 39.90 14.77 -33.66
C LYS A 86 41.38 15.04 -33.39
N SER A 87 41.89 14.60 -32.23
CA SER A 87 43.31 14.30 -32.06
C SER A 87 43.45 12.96 -31.36
N LEU A 88 44.11 12.02 -32.05
CA LEU A 88 44.51 10.72 -31.51
C LEU A 88 45.67 10.92 -30.54
N GLN A 89 45.45 10.54 -29.28
CA GLN A 89 46.57 10.24 -28.37
C GLN A 89 46.25 8.94 -27.64
N ILE A 90 47.09 7.94 -27.91
CA ILE A 90 47.14 6.66 -27.19
C ILE A 90 47.73 6.92 -25.81
N LYS A 91 46.93 6.70 -24.75
CA LYS A 91 47.41 6.67 -23.36
C LYS A 91 47.26 5.28 -22.79
N PHE A 92 48.37 4.72 -22.34
CA PHE A 92 48.45 3.50 -21.52
C PHE A 92 47.52 3.57 -20.32
N VAL A 93 46.63 2.58 -20.19
CA VAL A 93 45.74 2.43 -19.03
C VAL A 93 46.48 1.72 -17.93
N SER A 94 47.02 2.48 -17.00
CA SER A 94 47.34 1.99 -15.66
C SER A 94 46.04 1.76 -14.89
N GLN A 95 45.76 0.53 -14.49
CA GLN A 95 44.67 0.19 -13.58
C GLN A 95 44.93 0.83 -12.20
N ARG A 96 44.45 2.05 -12.01
CA ARG A 96 44.28 2.61 -10.69
C ARG A 96 42.99 2.04 -10.12
N ALA A 97 43.10 1.36 -8.97
CA ALA A 97 41.97 1.02 -8.13
C ALA A 97 41.07 2.25 -8.00
N LYS A 98 39.80 2.13 -8.34
CA LYS A 98 38.80 3.19 -8.17
C LYS A 98 38.70 3.48 -6.67
N ALA A 99 39.30 4.58 -6.23
CA ALA A 99 39.03 5.12 -4.91
C ALA A 99 37.52 5.39 -4.82
N GLN A 100 36.84 4.75 -3.87
CA GLN A 100 35.45 5.05 -3.57
C GLN A 100 35.37 6.54 -3.22
N PRO A 101 34.41 7.29 -3.77
CA PRO A 101 34.23 8.69 -3.40
C PRO A 101 33.96 8.73 -1.89
N LYS A 102 34.73 9.53 -1.15
CA LYS A 102 34.44 9.76 0.28
C LYS A 102 33.03 10.26 0.43
N PRO A 103 32.21 9.67 1.32
CA PRO A 103 30.86 10.14 1.57
C PRO A 103 30.91 11.59 2.03
N THR A 104 30.27 12.49 1.31
CA THR A 104 30.50 13.93 1.44
C THR A 104 29.73 14.54 2.63
N ALA A 105 28.70 13.86 3.16
CA ALA A 105 27.96 14.28 4.36
C ALA A 105 26.99 13.17 4.81
N ALA A 106 26.71 13.10 6.09
CA ALA A 106 25.75 12.17 6.67
C ALA A 106 24.33 12.71 6.58
N VAL A 107 23.37 11.81 6.38
CA VAL A 107 21.94 12.09 6.46
C VAL A 107 21.42 11.64 7.82
N LEU A 108 20.77 12.53 8.55
CA LEU A 108 20.15 12.23 9.82
C LEU A 108 18.67 11.93 9.60
N ARG A 109 18.16 10.82 10.17
CA ARG A 109 16.74 10.44 10.09
C ARG A 109 16.22 10.14 11.49
N GLN A 110 14.97 10.48 11.74
CA GLN A 110 14.31 10.09 12.99
C GLN A 110 13.95 8.60 12.92
N ARG A 111 14.08 7.88 14.03
CA ARG A 111 13.65 6.48 14.13
C ARG A 111 12.15 6.35 13.86
N SER A 112 11.78 5.42 13.01
CA SER A 112 10.39 5.15 12.66
C SER A 112 10.01 3.69 12.98
N PRO A 113 9.35 3.44 14.12
CA PRO A 113 8.91 2.10 14.49
C PRO A 113 8.02 1.44 13.43
N ALA A 114 7.20 2.24 12.73
CA ALA A 114 6.32 1.71 11.69
C ALA A 114 7.10 1.16 10.47
N GLN A 115 8.24 1.78 10.11
CA GLN A 115 9.11 1.26 9.04
C GLN A 115 9.88 0.02 9.50
N GLU A 116 10.31 -0.02 10.77
CA GLU A 116 10.94 -1.20 11.36
C GLU A 116 9.96 -2.38 11.37
N GLU A 117 8.72 -2.17 11.83
CA GLU A 117 7.66 -3.18 11.85
C GLU A 117 7.33 -3.70 10.44
N SER A 118 7.19 -2.80 9.46
CA SER A 118 6.98 -3.16 8.05
C SER A 118 8.14 -3.99 7.50
N SER A 119 9.40 -3.61 7.81
CA SER A 119 10.59 -4.32 7.35
C SER A 119 10.73 -5.70 8.01
N HIS A 120 10.41 -5.80 9.30
CA HIS A 120 10.39 -7.07 10.02
C HIS A 120 9.30 -8.02 9.47
N ALA A 121 8.09 -7.50 9.23
CA ALA A 121 7.01 -8.28 8.61
C ALA A 121 7.41 -8.78 7.20
N ALA A 122 8.12 -7.97 6.41
CA ALA A 122 8.64 -8.41 5.10
C ALA A 122 9.66 -9.54 5.25
N LEU A 123 10.52 -9.47 6.26
CA LEU A 123 11.49 -10.53 6.56
C LEU A 123 10.80 -11.83 6.97
N LEU A 124 9.76 -11.76 7.82
CA LEU A 124 8.93 -12.91 8.21
C LEU A 124 8.22 -13.52 7.00
N ASP A 125 7.69 -12.72 6.07
CA ASP A 125 7.05 -13.23 4.85
C ASP A 125 8.04 -14.03 3.99
N VAL A 126 9.28 -13.56 3.84
CA VAL A 126 10.35 -14.29 3.13
C VAL A 126 10.69 -15.60 3.85
N ALA A 127 10.85 -15.57 5.18
CA ALA A 127 11.17 -16.75 5.98
C ALA A 127 10.08 -17.82 5.87
N HIS A 128 8.81 -17.44 6.04
CA HIS A 128 7.67 -18.34 5.94
C HIS A 128 7.40 -18.85 4.51
N ALA A 129 7.79 -18.09 3.48
CA ALA A 129 7.77 -18.59 2.10
C ALA A 129 8.85 -19.63 1.83
N PHE A 130 9.90 -19.69 2.65
CA PHE A 130 10.99 -20.65 2.52
C PHE A 130 10.75 -21.91 3.32
N THR A 131 10.34 -21.78 4.60
CA THR A 131 10.02 -22.89 5.52
C THR A 131 8.87 -22.52 6.45
N PRO A 132 8.00 -23.48 6.83
CA PRO A 132 6.97 -23.22 7.84
C PRO A 132 7.52 -23.16 9.28
N ARG A 133 8.76 -23.62 9.50
CA ARG A 133 9.40 -23.69 10.81
C ARG A 133 10.32 -22.48 11.03
N VAL A 134 9.73 -21.38 11.45
CA VAL A 134 10.39 -20.10 11.71
C VAL A 134 10.23 -19.72 13.17
N GLU A 135 11.31 -19.25 13.80
CA GLU A 135 11.29 -18.58 15.10
C GLU A 135 11.57 -17.09 14.90
N ASP A 136 10.65 -16.27 15.40
CA ASP A 136 10.82 -14.83 15.50
C ASP A 136 11.61 -14.50 16.77
N THR A 137 12.93 -14.42 16.63
CA THR A 137 13.84 -14.27 17.77
C THR A 137 13.96 -12.80 18.18
N HIS A 138 14.05 -11.88 17.21
CA HIS A 138 14.19 -10.45 17.43
C HIS A 138 13.85 -9.71 16.12
N PRO A 139 13.44 -8.42 16.13
CA PRO A 139 13.10 -7.68 14.92
C PRO A 139 14.17 -7.70 13.81
N ASP A 140 15.44 -7.83 14.17
CA ASP A 140 16.58 -7.92 13.23
C ASP A 140 17.03 -9.37 12.94
N ARG A 141 16.41 -10.40 13.56
CA ARG A 141 16.89 -11.80 13.52
C ARG A 141 15.77 -12.81 13.45
N LEU A 142 15.86 -13.71 12.48
CA LEU A 142 14.96 -14.86 12.36
C LEU A 142 15.77 -16.15 12.29
N LEU A 143 15.27 -17.20 12.94
CA LEU A 143 15.80 -18.54 12.86
C LEU A 143 14.86 -19.44 12.06
N LEU A 144 15.44 -20.22 11.15
CA LEU A 144 14.73 -21.14 10.25
C LEU A 144 15.26 -22.56 10.42
N ASP A 145 14.36 -23.52 10.44
CA ASP A 145 14.73 -24.92 10.30
C ASP A 145 14.73 -25.32 8.82
N LEU A 146 15.88 -25.75 8.33
CA LEU A 146 16.11 -26.14 6.94
C LEU A 146 15.90 -27.64 6.69
N ASP A 147 15.57 -28.41 7.72
CA ASP A 147 15.48 -29.86 7.63
C ASP A 147 14.37 -30.30 6.68
N GLY A 148 14.72 -31.19 5.74
CA GLY A 148 13.80 -31.68 4.72
C GLY A 148 13.65 -30.80 3.47
N LEU A 149 14.31 -29.64 3.39
CA LEU A 149 14.24 -28.72 2.23
C LEU A 149 15.23 -29.07 1.11
N GLU A 150 16.15 -30.01 1.33
CA GLU A 150 17.20 -30.37 0.37
C GLU A 150 16.66 -30.83 -0.99
N ARG A 151 15.47 -31.47 -0.99
CA ARG A 151 14.80 -31.90 -2.23
C ARG A 151 14.23 -30.76 -3.07
N LEU A 152 13.94 -29.63 -2.43
CA LEU A 152 13.35 -28.45 -3.09
C LEU A 152 14.42 -27.47 -3.57
N TYR A 153 15.43 -27.24 -2.74
CA TYR A 153 16.41 -26.16 -2.97
C TYR A 153 17.84 -26.68 -3.18
N GLY A 154 18.08 -28.00 -3.06
CA GLY A 154 19.39 -28.59 -3.21
C GLY A 154 20.26 -28.51 -1.95
N PRO A 155 21.59 -28.52 -2.09
CA PRO A 155 22.51 -28.53 -0.95
C PRO A 155 22.44 -27.22 -0.13
N VAL A 156 22.87 -27.29 1.13
CA VAL A 156 22.80 -26.21 2.13
C VAL A 156 23.39 -24.87 1.62
N SER A 157 24.48 -24.92 0.86
CA SER A 157 25.08 -23.72 0.27
C SER A 157 24.15 -23.04 -0.75
N THR A 158 23.44 -23.82 -1.56
CA THR A 158 22.46 -23.32 -2.52
C THR A 158 21.25 -22.74 -1.79
N MET A 159 20.74 -23.45 -0.75
CA MET A 159 19.67 -22.94 0.12
C MET A 159 20.02 -21.58 0.73
N ALA A 160 21.24 -21.44 1.23
CA ALA A 160 21.72 -20.19 1.82
C ALA A 160 21.77 -19.06 0.80
N CYS A 161 22.27 -19.31 -0.41
CA CYS A 161 22.29 -18.31 -1.48
C CYS A 161 20.88 -17.89 -1.92
N GLU A 162 19.98 -18.85 -2.07
CA GLU A 162 18.58 -18.60 -2.45
C GLU A 162 17.87 -17.77 -1.36
N LEU A 163 18.05 -18.12 -0.08
CA LEU A 163 17.47 -17.38 1.03
C LEU A 163 17.99 -15.93 1.08
N ALA A 164 19.29 -15.72 0.93
CA ALA A 164 19.89 -14.38 0.86
C ALA A 164 19.37 -13.57 -0.34
N SER A 165 19.18 -14.23 -1.50
CA SER A 165 18.60 -13.60 -2.69
C SER A 165 17.16 -13.13 -2.44
N ARG A 166 16.35 -13.95 -1.77
CA ARG A 166 14.96 -13.59 -1.42
C ARG A 166 14.88 -12.43 -0.42
N VAL A 167 15.78 -12.39 0.55
CA VAL A 167 15.88 -11.25 1.48
C VAL A 167 16.29 -9.99 0.72
N SER A 168 17.23 -10.09 -0.23
CA SER A 168 17.63 -8.97 -1.08
C SER A 168 16.49 -8.49 -1.99
N ALA A 169 15.59 -9.38 -2.44
CA ALA A 169 14.42 -9.02 -3.25
C ALA A 169 13.40 -8.14 -2.50
N VAL A 170 13.35 -8.24 -1.17
CA VAL A 170 12.57 -7.31 -0.32
C VAL A 170 13.40 -6.11 0.15
N GLU A 171 14.57 -5.89 -0.50
CA GLU A 171 15.48 -4.74 -0.33
C GLU A 171 16.13 -4.63 1.05
N LEU A 172 16.31 -5.76 1.72
CA LEU A 172 17.08 -5.87 2.95
C LEU A 172 18.42 -6.56 2.66
N GLU A 173 19.50 -6.04 3.22
CA GLU A 173 20.82 -6.67 3.18
C GLU A 173 21.00 -7.47 4.47
N CYS A 174 21.37 -8.74 4.33
CA CYS A 174 21.48 -9.63 5.47
C CYS A 174 22.84 -10.34 5.57
N ASN A 175 23.21 -10.69 6.79
CA ASN A 175 24.17 -11.76 7.05
C ASN A 175 23.40 -13.06 7.32
N LEU A 176 23.90 -14.15 6.78
CA LEU A 176 23.27 -15.47 6.91
C LEU A 176 24.25 -16.47 7.56
N GLY A 177 23.88 -17.00 8.69
CA GLY A 177 24.61 -18.08 9.36
C GLY A 177 23.87 -19.41 9.24
N VAL A 178 24.56 -20.49 8.86
CA VAL A 178 23.99 -21.84 8.83
C VAL A 178 24.81 -22.77 9.67
N ALA A 179 24.16 -23.54 10.57
CA ALA A 179 24.80 -24.48 11.48
C ALA A 179 23.90 -25.66 11.84
N VAL A 180 24.44 -26.63 12.58
CA VAL A 180 23.69 -27.80 13.06
C VAL A 180 22.70 -27.43 14.15
N ASN A 181 22.97 -26.39 14.93
CA ASN A 181 22.07 -25.91 15.97
C ASN A 181 21.72 -24.42 15.78
N PRO A 182 20.58 -23.95 16.31
CA PRO A 182 20.05 -22.60 16.07
C PRO A 182 20.98 -21.50 16.64
N ASP A 183 21.57 -21.71 17.83
CA ASP A 183 22.39 -20.69 18.47
C ASP A 183 23.73 -20.50 17.74
N ALA A 184 24.35 -21.59 17.26
CA ALA A 184 25.55 -21.50 16.42
C ALA A 184 25.28 -20.79 15.07
N ALA A 185 24.09 -21.04 14.47
CA ALA A 185 23.67 -20.33 13.28
C ALA A 185 23.50 -18.83 13.55
N MET A 186 22.90 -18.46 14.69
CA MET A 186 22.72 -17.08 15.11
C MET A 186 24.07 -16.36 15.36
N HIS A 187 25.00 -17.00 16.09
CA HIS A 187 26.34 -16.44 16.30
C HIS A 187 27.10 -16.26 14.99
N ALA A 188 26.97 -17.23 14.06
CA ALA A 188 27.59 -17.10 12.75
C ALA A 188 27.03 -15.92 11.95
N ALA A 189 25.70 -15.71 11.97
CA ALA A 189 25.07 -14.57 11.28
C ALA A 189 25.46 -13.22 11.89
N CYS A 190 25.51 -13.13 13.21
CA CYS A 190 25.85 -11.88 13.91
C CYS A 190 27.36 -11.56 13.86
N GLY A 191 28.20 -12.59 13.82
CA GLY A 191 29.65 -12.41 13.94
C GLY A 191 30.42 -12.35 12.61
N PHE A 192 29.83 -12.84 11.52
CA PHE A 192 30.48 -12.83 10.20
C PHE A 192 29.61 -12.09 9.19
N SER A 193 30.26 -11.40 8.27
CA SER A 193 29.58 -10.73 7.16
C SER A 193 29.25 -11.72 6.01
N GLY A 194 28.11 -11.51 5.36
CA GLY A 194 27.67 -12.30 4.22
C GLY A 194 27.15 -13.70 4.62
N ILE A 195 27.40 -14.70 3.77
CA ILE A 195 26.88 -16.06 3.97
C ILE A 195 27.96 -16.92 4.62
N THR A 196 27.69 -17.46 5.79
CA THR A 196 28.59 -18.34 6.55
C THR A 196 27.92 -19.68 6.84
N VAL A 197 28.49 -20.77 6.32
CA VAL A 197 28.05 -22.13 6.61
C VAL A 197 29.07 -22.79 7.52
N LEU A 198 28.65 -23.22 8.70
CA LEU A 198 29.48 -23.95 9.66
C LEU A 198 29.35 -25.46 9.41
N PRO A 199 30.45 -26.17 9.09
CA PRO A 199 30.41 -27.62 8.99
C PRO A 199 30.14 -28.27 10.36
N ALA A 200 29.39 -29.38 10.38
CA ALA A 200 29.13 -30.13 11.59
C ALA A 200 30.44 -30.58 12.27
N GLY A 201 30.59 -30.26 13.55
CA GLY A 201 31.77 -30.59 14.36
C GLY A 201 32.89 -29.54 14.33
N ASP A 202 32.84 -28.54 13.44
CA ASP A 202 33.81 -27.45 13.36
C ASP A 202 33.32 -26.14 14.04
N GLU A 203 32.12 -26.15 14.67
CA GLU A 203 31.47 -24.97 15.23
C GLU A 203 32.39 -24.22 16.22
N ALA A 204 32.90 -24.92 17.22
CA ALA A 204 33.80 -24.33 18.26
C ALA A 204 35.03 -23.67 17.66
N LYS A 205 35.61 -24.28 16.60
CA LYS A 205 36.81 -23.76 15.93
C LYS A 205 36.49 -22.50 15.13
N ARG A 206 35.40 -22.51 14.39
CA ARG A 206 34.96 -21.39 13.53
C ARG A 206 34.45 -20.22 14.34
N LEU A 207 33.56 -20.48 15.33
CA LEU A 207 33.03 -19.44 16.22
C LEU A 207 34.09 -18.88 17.16
N GLY A 208 35.15 -19.65 17.46
CA GLY A 208 36.18 -19.28 18.41
C GLY A 208 36.87 -17.93 18.18
N VAL A 209 36.83 -17.38 16.99
CA VAL A 209 37.43 -16.09 16.65
C VAL A 209 36.52 -14.89 16.95
N LEU A 210 35.25 -15.17 17.28
CA LEU A 210 34.25 -14.12 17.52
C LEU A 210 34.52 -13.43 18.89
N PRO A 211 34.29 -12.11 18.97
CA PRO A 211 34.42 -11.36 20.21
C PRO A 211 33.26 -11.61 21.15
N LEU A 212 33.49 -11.57 22.47
CA LEU A 212 32.48 -11.80 23.50
C LEU A 212 31.19 -10.98 23.40
N PRO A 213 31.20 -9.71 22.97
CA PRO A 213 29.96 -8.95 22.79
C PRO A 213 28.92 -9.68 21.93
N VAL A 214 29.34 -10.37 20.85
CA VAL A 214 28.44 -11.14 19.98
C VAL A 214 27.71 -12.26 20.75
N LEU A 215 28.41 -12.91 21.70
CA LEU A 215 27.83 -13.96 22.53
C LEU A 215 26.80 -13.39 23.52
N LEU A 216 27.13 -12.27 24.15
CA LEU A 216 26.27 -11.65 25.16
C LEU A 216 25.01 -11.04 24.53
N ASP A 217 25.13 -10.45 23.35
CA ASP A 217 23.97 -9.93 22.59
C ASP A 217 22.95 -11.03 22.28
N SER A 218 23.43 -12.20 21.89
CA SER A 218 22.57 -13.34 21.58
C SER A 218 22.03 -14.06 22.82
N PHE A 219 22.77 -14.02 23.93
CA PHE A 219 22.35 -14.63 25.19
C PHE A 219 21.11 -13.93 25.77
N ASP A 220 21.06 -12.61 25.73
CA ASP A 220 19.94 -11.81 26.21
C ASP A 220 18.64 -12.11 25.44
N ILE A 221 18.75 -12.33 24.13
CA ILE A 221 17.62 -12.66 23.28
C ILE A 221 17.04 -14.03 23.61
N ALA A 222 17.88 -15.03 23.88
CA ALA A 222 17.44 -16.39 24.20
C ALA A 222 16.74 -16.53 25.59
N CYS A 223 16.84 -15.51 26.45
CA CYS A 223 16.29 -15.52 27.79
C CYS A 223 14.95 -14.78 27.97
N GLY A 224 14.47 -14.03 26.98
CA GLY A 224 13.31 -13.17 27.18
C GLY A 224 12.45 -12.90 25.97
N GLY A 225 11.43 -13.72 25.75
CA GLY A 225 10.43 -13.53 24.70
C GLY A 225 9.11 -12.84 25.13
N GLN A 226 9.09 -12.00 26.17
CA GLN A 226 7.88 -11.30 26.61
C GLN A 226 8.13 -9.80 26.77
N ALA A 227 7.10 -9.00 26.49
CA ALA A 227 7.10 -7.53 26.61
C ALA A 227 7.62 -7.08 27.98
N GLU A 228 8.87 -6.61 28.03
CA GLU A 228 9.54 -6.22 29.25
C GLU A 228 9.32 -4.75 29.59
N THR A 229 9.26 -4.46 30.86
CA THR A 229 9.26 -3.08 31.34
C THR A 229 10.62 -2.42 31.06
N SER A 230 10.61 -1.14 30.75
CA SER A 230 11.82 -0.34 30.52
C SER A 230 12.86 -0.45 31.67
N ALA A 231 12.41 -0.79 32.88
CA ALA A 231 13.29 -1.04 34.02
C ALA A 231 14.03 -2.38 33.92
N ALA A 232 13.34 -3.44 33.48
CA ALA A 232 13.94 -4.78 33.31
C ALA A 232 15.00 -4.79 32.19
N VAL A 233 14.76 -4.06 31.11
CA VAL A 233 15.72 -3.90 30.01
C VAL A 233 17.02 -3.24 30.52
N ARG A 234 16.92 -2.14 31.28
CA ARG A 234 18.10 -1.45 31.86
C ARG A 234 18.88 -2.30 32.85
N GLU A 235 18.18 -3.08 33.67
CA GLU A 235 18.83 -3.98 34.64
C GLU A 235 19.60 -5.10 33.93
N ARG A 236 19.05 -5.63 32.85
CA ARG A 236 19.69 -6.64 32.00
C ARG A 236 20.93 -6.07 31.29
N GLU A 237 20.82 -4.89 30.74
CA GLU A 237 21.93 -4.18 30.10
C GLU A 237 23.10 -3.96 31.08
N LYS A 238 22.79 -3.54 32.31
CA LYS A 238 23.77 -3.40 33.39
C LYS A 238 24.42 -4.73 33.78
N LEU A 239 23.62 -5.80 33.87
CA LEU A 239 24.16 -7.15 34.17
C LEU A 239 25.11 -7.63 33.05
N ARG A 240 24.74 -7.39 31.81
CA ARG A 240 25.57 -7.68 30.64
C ARG A 240 26.90 -6.95 30.66
N GLU A 241 26.87 -5.64 30.92
CA GLU A 241 28.10 -4.83 31.04
C GLU A 241 29.00 -5.33 32.17
N GLN A 242 28.43 -5.66 33.34
CA GLN A 242 29.17 -6.21 34.48
C GLN A 242 29.79 -7.56 34.16
N MET A 243 29.10 -8.41 33.40
CA MET A 243 29.59 -9.72 32.99
C MET A 243 30.73 -9.58 31.98
N LEU A 244 30.59 -8.68 31.00
CA LEU A 244 31.63 -8.38 30.03
C LEU A 244 32.90 -7.87 30.74
N ASP A 245 32.77 -6.88 31.63
CA ASP A 245 33.89 -6.33 32.39
C ASP A 245 34.59 -7.42 33.25
N THR A 246 33.81 -8.32 33.86
CA THR A 246 34.35 -9.43 34.63
C THR A 246 35.16 -10.40 33.78
N LEU A 247 34.67 -10.80 32.61
CA LEU A 247 35.32 -11.72 31.68
C LEU A 247 36.58 -11.07 31.08
N GLU A 248 36.49 -9.77 30.72
CA GLU A 248 37.66 -9.02 30.18
C GLU A 248 38.79 -8.90 31.21
N ARG A 249 38.47 -8.68 32.49
CA ARG A 249 39.46 -8.69 33.58
C ARG A 249 40.15 -10.03 33.76
N TRP A 250 39.49 -11.13 33.37
CA TRP A 250 40.12 -12.47 33.36
C TRP A 250 40.90 -12.73 32.08
N GLY A 251 40.96 -11.78 31.17
CA GLY A 251 41.68 -11.89 29.89
C GLY A 251 40.89 -12.68 28.83
N VAL A 252 39.59 -12.93 29.06
CA VAL A 252 38.66 -13.59 28.12
C VAL A 252 38.09 -12.54 27.20
N ARG A 253 38.40 -12.61 25.90
CA ARG A 253 37.99 -11.62 24.89
C ARG A 253 37.22 -12.21 23.72
N ASP A 254 37.35 -13.51 23.51
CA ASP A 254 36.78 -14.24 22.40
C ASP A 254 36.15 -15.55 22.86
N PHE A 255 35.35 -16.19 21.97
CA PHE A 255 34.69 -17.44 22.26
C PHE A 255 35.68 -18.56 22.57
N ARG A 256 36.84 -18.59 21.92
CA ARG A 256 37.86 -19.63 22.13
C ARG A 256 38.36 -19.61 23.55
N THR A 257 38.71 -18.42 24.05
CA THR A 257 39.24 -18.28 25.40
C THR A 257 38.21 -18.66 26.44
N LEU A 258 36.92 -18.30 26.23
CA LEU A 258 35.82 -18.73 27.10
C LEU A 258 35.59 -20.24 27.04
N ALA A 259 35.60 -20.83 25.85
CA ALA A 259 35.40 -22.28 25.63
C ALA A 259 36.46 -23.14 26.32
N LEU A 260 37.68 -22.63 26.48
CA LEU A 260 38.80 -23.34 27.10
C LEU A 260 38.84 -23.26 28.64
N LEU A 261 38.07 -22.37 29.27
CA LEU A 261 38.04 -22.27 30.73
C LEU A 261 37.56 -23.59 31.36
N PRO A 262 38.06 -23.94 32.57
CA PRO A 262 37.53 -25.06 33.33
C PRO A 262 36.08 -24.82 33.76
N GLU A 263 35.16 -25.70 33.38
CA GLU A 263 33.71 -25.55 33.59
C GLU A 263 33.36 -25.39 35.07
N HIS A 264 33.98 -26.19 35.96
CA HIS A 264 33.73 -26.13 37.41
C HIS A 264 34.19 -24.77 38.02
N ALA A 265 35.27 -24.19 37.50
CA ALA A 265 35.76 -22.89 37.96
C ALA A 265 34.83 -21.75 37.48
N LEU A 266 34.30 -21.88 36.28
CA LEU A 266 33.32 -20.94 35.72
C LEU A 266 31.99 -21.01 36.47
N ALA A 267 31.49 -22.22 36.72
CA ALA A 267 30.29 -22.47 37.52
C ALA A 267 30.41 -21.92 38.96
N ALA A 268 31.57 -22.09 39.59
CA ALA A 268 31.81 -21.61 40.94
C ALA A 268 31.80 -20.06 41.05
N ARG A 269 32.14 -19.33 39.97
CA ARG A 269 32.29 -17.86 39.97
C ARG A 269 31.15 -17.10 39.33
N ILE A 270 30.57 -17.61 38.26
CA ILE A 270 29.49 -16.97 37.50
C ILE A 270 28.17 -17.73 37.65
N GLY A 271 28.22 -18.97 38.16
CA GLY A 271 27.05 -19.83 38.28
C GLY A 271 26.65 -20.50 36.97
N GLU A 272 25.39 -20.91 36.87
CA GLU A 272 24.81 -21.60 35.70
C GLU A 272 24.89 -20.75 34.43
N THR A 273 24.77 -19.43 34.56
CA THR A 273 24.92 -18.50 33.42
C THR A 273 26.29 -18.64 32.74
N GLY A 274 27.35 -18.81 33.53
CA GLY A 274 28.70 -18.99 32.98
C GLY A 274 28.86 -20.28 32.19
N THR A 275 28.34 -21.40 32.71
CA THR A 275 28.40 -22.70 32.00
C THR A 275 27.54 -22.67 30.74
N ARG A 276 26.40 -21.99 30.74
CA ARG A 276 25.56 -21.81 29.56
C ARG A 276 26.28 -20.98 28.50
N LEU A 277 26.91 -19.86 28.88
CA LEU A 277 27.72 -19.05 27.96
C LEU A 277 28.86 -19.87 27.35
N GLN A 278 29.53 -20.70 28.13
CA GLN A 278 30.58 -21.58 27.64
C GLN A 278 30.06 -22.61 26.63
N CYS A 279 28.88 -23.21 26.91
CA CYS A 279 28.22 -24.13 26.00
C CYS A 279 27.88 -23.45 24.66
N LEU A 280 27.37 -22.20 24.71
CA LEU A 280 27.10 -21.38 23.53
C LEU A 280 28.38 -21.05 22.77
N ALA A 281 29.46 -20.66 23.46
CA ALA A 281 30.76 -20.37 22.83
C ALA A 281 31.38 -21.59 22.13
N ARG A 282 31.08 -22.80 22.61
CA ARG A 282 31.48 -24.06 21.96
C ARG A 282 30.58 -24.43 20.77
N GLY A 283 29.48 -23.72 20.55
CA GLY A 283 28.46 -24.09 19.57
C GLY A 283 27.77 -25.42 19.88
N ALA A 284 27.69 -25.81 21.15
CA ALA A 284 27.18 -27.09 21.60
C ALA A 284 25.79 -27.00 22.25
N ALA A 285 25.19 -25.81 22.29
CA ALA A 285 23.85 -25.63 22.85
C ALA A 285 22.78 -26.31 21.97
N MET A 286 21.92 -27.11 22.60
CA MET A 286 20.82 -27.78 21.93
C MET A 286 19.50 -27.22 22.46
N ARG A 287 18.71 -26.60 21.59
CA ARG A 287 17.35 -26.17 21.89
C ARG A 287 16.44 -26.38 20.69
N THR A 288 15.17 -26.45 20.95
CA THR A 288 14.13 -26.45 19.92
C THR A 288 13.76 -25.01 19.57
N LEU A 289 13.33 -24.77 18.32
CA LEU A 289 12.81 -23.47 17.93
C LEU A 289 11.45 -23.20 18.58
N ALA A 290 11.25 -21.95 19.02
CA ALA A 290 9.95 -21.43 19.41
C ALA A 290 9.24 -20.92 18.15
N LEU A 291 8.42 -21.77 17.52
CA LEU A 291 7.79 -21.47 16.23
C LEU A 291 6.78 -20.34 16.35
N CYS A 292 6.84 -19.42 15.40
CA CYS A 292 5.85 -18.34 15.23
C CYS A 292 4.91 -18.65 14.06
N GLU A 293 3.72 -18.07 14.13
CA GLU A 293 2.76 -18.12 13.01
C GLU A 293 3.09 -17.04 11.97
N PRO A 294 2.83 -17.31 10.67
CA PRO A 294 3.05 -16.33 9.63
C PRO A 294 2.15 -15.11 9.81
N PRO A 295 2.65 -13.88 9.65
CA PRO A 295 1.83 -12.69 9.76
C PRO A 295 0.70 -12.71 8.73
N ILE A 296 -0.52 -12.34 9.17
CA ILE A 296 -1.71 -12.25 8.33
C ILE A 296 -1.84 -10.85 7.72
N HIS A 297 -1.19 -9.87 8.34
CA HIS A 297 -1.29 -8.47 7.94
C HIS A 297 -0.20 -8.08 6.95
N PHE A 298 -0.65 -7.52 5.83
CA PHE A 298 0.22 -6.95 4.81
C PHE A 298 0.06 -5.43 4.86
N GLU A 299 0.94 -4.78 5.60
CA GLU A 299 0.96 -3.33 5.76
C GLU A 299 2.36 -2.81 5.47
N GLU A 300 2.45 -1.72 4.70
CA GLU A 300 3.66 -0.93 4.48
C GLU A 300 3.42 0.50 4.95
N ALA A 301 4.42 1.08 5.60
CA ALA A 301 4.32 2.41 6.17
C ALA A 301 5.56 3.26 5.86
N ILE A 302 5.35 4.57 5.69
CA ILE A 302 6.44 5.54 5.59
C ILE A 302 6.09 6.78 6.40
N GLU A 303 7.07 7.29 7.14
CA GLU A 303 6.99 8.55 7.86
C GLU A 303 7.91 9.57 7.20
N LEU A 304 7.36 10.75 6.91
CA LEU A 304 8.04 11.81 6.15
C LEU A 304 8.61 12.86 7.09
N GLU A 305 9.81 13.32 6.83
CA GLU A 305 10.42 14.43 7.59
C GLU A 305 9.74 15.77 7.29
N SER A 306 9.43 16.02 6.01
CA SER A 306 8.65 17.15 5.56
C SER A 306 7.29 16.70 5.05
N ALA A 307 6.24 17.46 5.38
CA ALA A 307 4.89 17.12 4.94
C ALA A 307 4.74 17.35 3.44
N VAL A 308 3.99 16.44 2.79
CA VAL A 308 3.70 16.48 1.35
C VAL A 308 2.31 17.05 1.12
N GLU A 309 2.20 18.08 0.26
CA GLU A 309 0.93 18.76 -0.05
C GLU A 309 0.38 18.38 -1.42
N THR A 310 1.24 17.96 -2.35
CA THR A 310 0.85 17.76 -3.75
C THR A 310 0.78 16.28 -4.12
N LEU A 311 -0.08 15.95 -5.08
CA LEU A 311 -0.32 14.58 -5.52
C LEU A 311 0.89 13.95 -6.23
N GLU A 312 1.76 14.76 -6.84
CA GLU A 312 2.88 14.24 -7.63
C GLU A 312 3.95 13.57 -6.74
N PRO A 313 4.54 14.23 -5.72
CA PRO A 313 5.44 13.55 -4.77
C PRO A 313 4.76 12.40 -4.02
N LEU A 314 3.47 12.56 -3.64
CA LEU A 314 2.70 11.50 -3.00
C LEU A 314 2.62 10.25 -3.89
N SER A 315 2.49 10.42 -5.20
CA SER A 315 2.42 9.30 -6.15
C SER A 315 3.70 8.47 -6.20
N PHE A 316 4.87 9.08 -6.04
CA PHE A 316 6.14 8.35 -5.95
C PHE A 316 6.21 7.49 -4.69
N LEU A 317 5.79 8.05 -3.55
CA LEU A 317 5.76 7.33 -2.28
C LEU A 317 4.76 6.17 -2.31
N LEU A 318 3.55 6.41 -2.85
CA LEU A 318 2.54 5.38 -3.02
C LEU A 318 3.02 4.25 -3.94
N ASN A 319 3.64 4.59 -5.07
CA ASN A 319 4.19 3.58 -5.98
C ASN A 319 5.22 2.72 -5.27
N ARG A 320 6.08 3.33 -4.49
CA ARG A 320 7.11 2.65 -3.71
C ARG A 320 6.52 1.65 -2.71
N LEU A 321 5.57 2.10 -1.89
CA LEU A 321 4.90 1.23 -0.91
C LEU A 321 4.12 0.10 -1.58
N LEU A 322 3.47 0.38 -2.73
CA LEU A 322 2.74 -0.63 -3.50
C LEU A 322 3.67 -1.69 -4.10
N GLU A 323 4.86 -1.31 -4.60
CA GLU A 323 5.87 -2.24 -5.09
C GLU A 323 6.37 -3.16 -3.96
N GLN A 324 6.66 -2.61 -2.79
CA GLN A 324 7.08 -3.37 -1.61
C GLN A 324 5.99 -4.34 -1.16
N LEU A 325 4.75 -3.87 -1.07
CA LEU A 325 3.59 -4.68 -0.69
C LEU A 325 3.36 -5.84 -1.68
N CYS A 326 3.42 -5.55 -2.99
CA CYS A 326 3.26 -6.56 -4.03
C CYS A 326 4.38 -7.61 -3.99
N THR A 327 5.62 -7.23 -3.72
CA THR A 327 6.75 -8.15 -3.58
C THR A 327 6.55 -9.11 -2.40
N ARG A 328 6.05 -8.63 -1.26
CA ARG A 328 5.71 -9.46 -0.10
C ARG A 328 4.59 -10.47 -0.42
N LEU A 329 3.53 -10.00 -1.07
CA LEU A 329 2.40 -10.85 -1.48
C LEU A 329 2.82 -11.90 -2.52
N GLU A 330 3.74 -11.53 -3.42
CA GLU A 330 4.29 -12.46 -4.41
C GLU A 330 5.10 -13.57 -3.75
N ALA A 331 5.94 -13.24 -2.77
CA ALA A 331 6.71 -14.22 -2.01
C ALA A 331 5.80 -15.30 -1.36
N ARG A 332 4.57 -14.94 -1.00
CA ARG A 332 3.57 -15.85 -0.42
C ARG A 332 2.51 -16.36 -1.40
N ALA A 333 2.69 -16.13 -2.70
CA ALA A 333 1.74 -16.50 -3.76
C ALA A 333 0.31 -15.97 -3.52
N LEU A 334 0.16 -14.79 -2.89
CA LEU A 334 -1.10 -14.12 -2.62
C LEU A 334 -1.33 -12.96 -3.59
N ALA A 335 -2.57 -12.50 -3.68
CA ALA A 335 -3.00 -11.32 -4.44
C ALA A 335 -3.80 -10.39 -3.51
N VAL A 336 -4.12 -9.19 -3.98
CA VAL A 336 -4.87 -8.17 -3.23
C VAL A 336 -6.32 -8.17 -3.69
N GLN A 337 -7.26 -8.21 -2.74
CA GLN A 337 -8.69 -8.04 -2.96
C GLN A 337 -9.16 -6.62 -2.60
N GLU A 338 -8.60 -6.05 -1.54
CA GLU A 338 -8.92 -4.71 -1.04
C GLU A 338 -7.64 -4.03 -0.57
N LEU A 339 -7.50 -2.74 -0.87
CA LEU A 339 -6.43 -1.88 -0.38
C LEU A 339 -7.02 -0.77 0.49
N LYS A 340 -6.40 -0.55 1.65
CA LYS A 340 -6.74 0.54 2.55
C LYS A 340 -5.57 1.51 2.62
N LEU A 341 -5.79 2.76 2.25
CA LEU A 341 -4.85 3.85 2.40
C LEU A 341 -5.23 4.67 3.63
N ARG A 342 -4.27 4.88 4.53
CA ARG A 342 -4.41 5.78 5.68
C ARG A 342 -3.33 6.84 5.60
N LEU A 343 -3.71 8.11 5.76
CA LEU A 343 -2.81 9.25 5.74
C LEU A 343 -2.96 10.03 7.03
N GLN A 344 -1.85 10.27 7.71
CA GLN A 344 -1.81 11.19 8.84
C GLN A 344 -1.53 12.59 8.31
N LEU A 345 -2.43 13.51 8.60
CA LEU A 345 -2.38 14.90 8.18
C LEU A 345 -1.74 15.77 9.26
N GLU A 346 -1.02 16.81 8.86
CA GLU A 346 -0.60 17.85 9.80
C GLU A 346 -1.80 18.69 10.23
N PRO A 347 -1.96 18.95 11.55
CA PRO A 347 -3.00 19.86 12.01
C PRO A 347 -2.76 21.24 11.41
N ARG A 348 -3.74 21.78 10.69
CA ARG A 348 -3.70 23.19 10.30
C ARG A 348 -3.69 24.04 11.57
N VAL A 349 -2.69 24.88 11.72
CA VAL A 349 -2.75 25.98 12.70
C VAL A 349 -3.93 26.84 12.28
N ALA A 350 -4.99 26.81 13.10
CA ALA A 350 -6.21 27.56 12.80
C ALA A 350 -5.88 29.06 12.84
N ASP A 351 -5.80 29.70 11.68
CA ASP A 351 -5.99 31.14 11.59
C ASP A 351 -7.43 31.43 12.01
N GLU A 352 -7.60 32.24 13.06
CA GLU A 352 -8.89 32.58 13.69
C GLU A 352 -9.95 33.20 12.76
N GLN A 353 -9.67 33.36 11.47
CA GLN A 353 -10.59 34.01 10.50
C GLN A 353 -11.34 33.02 9.58
N THR A 354 -11.15 31.70 9.72
CA THR A 354 -11.75 30.71 8.77
C THR A 354 -12.93 29.91 9.35
N THR A 355 -13.48 30.32 10.50
CA THR A 355 -14.60 29.60 11.16
C THR A 355 -15.88 29.56 10.32
N THR A 356 -16.08 30.51 9.39
CA THR A 356 -17.30 30.62 8.57
C THR A 356 -17.36 29.64 7.38
N LEU A 357 -16.21 29.15 6.87
CA LEU A 357 -16.18 28.20 5.76
C LEU A 357 -16.29 26.74 6.21
N GLN A 358 -15.93 26.43 7.46
CA GLN A 358 -16.04 25.08 8.02
C GLN A 358 -17.50 24.67 8.30
N GLU A 359 -18.40 25.60 8.54
CA GLU A 359 -19.84 25.30 8.70
C GLU A 359 -20.52 24.97 7.36
N LEU A 360 -20.03 25.52 6.25
CA LEU A 360 -20.53 25.19 4.90
C LEU A 360 -20.03 23.84 4.39
N ALA A 361 -18.85 23.41 4.81
CA ALA A 361 -18.28 22.10 4.43
C ALA A 361 -18.92 20.91 5.18
N LYS A 362 -19.54 21.14 6.35
CA LYS A 362 -20.26 20.11 7.10
C LYS A 362 -21.53 19.60 6.44
N ASN A 363 -22.04 20.30 5.43
CA ASN A 363 -23.27 19.92 4.70
C ASN A 363 -23.03 19.19 3.38
N THR A 364 -21.80 18.92 3.00
CA THR A 364 -21.49 18.12 1.82
C THR A 364 -21.16 16.70 2.29
N SER A 365 -22.00 15.76 1.91
CA SER A 365 -21.95 14.34 2.27
C SER A 365 -20.59 13.72 1.97
N LEU A 366 -19.72 13.67 2.98
CA LEU A 366 -18.46 12.95 2.98
C LEU A 366 -18.72 11.49 3.36
N SER A 367 -17.98 10.59 2.72
CA SER A 367 -17.99 9.15 2.97
C SER A 367 -17.86 8.84 4.48
N PRO A 368 -18.46 7.74 4.99
CA PRO A 368 -18.65 7.49 6.41
C PRO A 368 -17.39 7.12 7.23
N ASP A 369 -16.17 7.16 6.65
CA ASP A 369 -14.96 6.63 7.30
C ASP A 369 -13.97 7.69 7.85
N CYS A 370 -14.34 8.97 7.90
CA CYS A 370 -13.48 10.01 8.50
C CYS A 370 -13.75 10.15 10.01
N HIS A 371 -13.07 9.36 10.83
CA HIS A 371 -13.00 9.53 12.27
C HIS A 371 -11.61 10.03 12.68
N ASP A 372 -11.55 11.21 13.24
CA ASP A 372 -10.45 12.02 13.77
C ASP A 372 -9.92 13.09 12.80
N GLY A 373 -9.90 14.35 13.27
CA GLY A 373 -9.60 15.53 12.46
C GLY A 373 -8.22 15.56 11.78
N ASN A 374 -7.35 14.55 12.03
CA ASN A 374 -5.99 14.45 11.47
C ASN A 374 -5.74 13.15 10.68
N LEU A 375 -6.75 12.31 10.48
CA LEU A 375 -6.59 11.04 9.74
C LEU A 375 -7.51 11.03 8.53
N TYR A 376 -6.94 10.82 7.35
CA TYR A 376 -7.66 10.53 6.11
C TYR A 376 -7.59 9.03 5.83
N ALA A 377 -8.70 8.41 5.49
CA ALA A 377 -8.77 7.00 5.14
C ALA A 377 -9.54 6.82 3.82
N CYS A 378 -9.01 5.95 2.96
CA CYS A 378 -9.61 5.56 1.69
C CYS A 378 -9.51 4.05 1.53
N THR A 379 -10.58 3.43 1.04
CA THR A 379 -10.64 1.98 0.80
C THR A 379 -10.92 1.71 -0.67
N LEU A 380 -9.96 1.07 -1.34
CA LEU A 380 -10.06 0.68 -2.74
C LEU A 380 -10.40 -0.81 -2.84
N ARG A 381 -11.60 -1.14 -3.24
CA ARG A 381 -12.01 -2.52 -3.53
C ARG A 381 -11.70 -2.88 -4.97
N LEU A 382 -10.94 -3.94 -5.15
CA LEU A 382 -10.55 -4.40 -6.47
C LEU A 382 -11.62 -5.37 -7.03
N PRO A 383 -11.92 -5.27 -8.31
CA PRO A 383 -12.88 -6.16 -8.96
C PRO A 383 -12.41 -7.63 -8.95
N VAL A 384 -11.11 -7.82 -9.14
CA VAL A 384 -10.44 -9.14 -9.14
C VAL A 384 -9.22 -9.07 -8.24
N ALA A 385 -8.92 -10.17 -7.57
CA ALA A 385 -7.67 -10.28 -6.80
C ALA A 385 -6.47 -10.24 -7.75
N MET A 386 -5.62 -9.22 -7.65
CA MET A 386 -4.48 -8.97 -8.54
C MET A 386 -3.25 -8.47 -7.77
N ARG A 387 -2.10 -8.36 -8.49
CA ARG A 387 -0.81 -7.91 -7.92
C ARG A 387 -0.10 -6.86 -8.78
N ASP A 388 -0.84 -6.02 -9.50
CA ASP A 388 -0.23 -5.01 -10.38
C ASP A 388 -0.15 -3.65 -9.66
N PRO A 389 1.05 -3.21 -9.19
CA PRO A 389 1.21 -1.95 -8.47
C PRO A 389 0.84 -0.73 -9.33
N LYS A 390 1.00 -0.79 -10.67
CA LYS A 390 0.65 0.32 -11.57
C LYS A 390 -0.86 0.52 -11.66
N VAL A 391 -1.62 -0.57 -11.65
CA VAL A 391 -3.09 -0.51 -11.62
C VAL A 391 -3.55 0.08 -10.29
N PHE A 392 -2.99 -0.37 -9.17
CA PHE A 392 -3.31 0.13 -7.85
C PHE A 392 -3.02 1.63 -7.72
N LEU A 393 -1.82 2.05 -8.15
CA LEU A 393 -1.43 3.46 -8.15
C LEU A 393 -2.40 4.31 -8.96
N LYS A 394 -2.77 3.85 -10.17
CA LYS A 394 -3.69 4.60 -11.03
C LYS A 394 -5.08 4.75 -10.41
N LEU A 395 -5.60 3.70 -9.79
CA LEU A 395 -6.89 3.74 -9.11
C LEU A 395 -6.85 4.65 -7.86
N MET A 396 -5.78 4.56 -7.06
CA MET A 396 -5.58 5.46 -5.91
C MET A 396 -5.45 6.93 -6.32
N GLN A 397 -4.71 7.23 -7.40
CA GLN A 397 -4.60 8.58 -7.93
C GLN A 397 -5.96 9.16 -8.37
N LEU A 398 -6.82 8.35 -8.99
CA LEU A 398 -8.16 8.77 -9.39
C LEU A 398 -9.04 9.07 -8.17
N ASP A 399 -8.96 8.24 -7.14
CA ASP A 399 -9.72 8.45 -5.90
C ASP A 399 -9.22 9.68 -5.13
N LEU A 400 -7.91 9.84 -4.96
CA LEU A 400 -7.31 11.01 -4.31
C LEU A 400 -7.56 12.32 -5.07
N ALA A 401 -7.65 12.27 -6.41
CA ALA A 401 -8.01 13.43 -7.21
C ALA A 401 -9.48 13.82 -7.03
N ALA A 402 -10.37 12.83 -6.84
CA ALA A 402 -11.79 13.04 -6.56
C ALA A 402 -12.04 13.50 -5.11
N HIS A 403 -11.24 13.00 -4.16
CA HIS A 403 -11.38 13.24 -2.72
C HIS A 403 -10.02 13.65 -2.12
N PRO A 404 -9.55 14.87 -2.33
CA PRO A 404 -8.25 15.32 -1.83
C PRO A 404 -8.22 15.37 -0.29
N PRO A 405 -7.12 15.00 0.36
CA PRO A 405 -7.01 14.92 1.81
C PRO A 405 -7.11 16.26 2.56
N GLY A 406 -7.00 17.38 1.88
CA GLY A 406 -7.30 18.71 2.42
C GLY A 406 -6.23 19.32 3.35
N ALA A 407 -5.20 18.59 3.76
CA ALA A 407 -4.07 19.07 4.57
C ALA A 407 -2.78 18.31 4.22
N PRO A 408 -1.58 18.88 4.57
CA PRO A 408 -0.30 18.24 4.31
C PRO A 408 -0.19 16.87 4.98
N ILE A 409 0.45 15.92 4.29
CA ILE A 409 0.56 14.52 4.70
C ILE A 409 1.92 14.29 5.35
N ARG A 410 1.94 13.72 6.56
CA ARG A 410 3.15 13.41 7.31
C ARG A 410 3.48 11.93 7.39
N LYS A 411 2.48 11.07 7.34
CA LYS A 411 2.67 9.63 7.42
C LYS A 411 1.65 8.89 6.56
N LEU A 412 2.09 7.80 5.93
CA LEU A 412 1.28 6.97 5.05
C LEU A 412 1.32 5.53 5.51
N TRP A 413 0.18 4.84 5.39
CA TRP A 413 0.07 3.39 5.54
C TRP A 413 -0.76 2.84 4.38
N ILE A 414 -0.30 1.76 3.79
CA ILE A 414 -1.06 0.97 2.83
C ILE A 414 -1.21 -0.43 3.39
N THR A 415 -2.45 -0.85 3.62
CA THR A 415 -2.79 -2.20 4.09
C THR A 415 -3.49 -2.96 2.98
N ALA A 416 -3.10 -4.21 2.74
CA ALA A 416 -3.75 -5.10 1.78
C ALA A 416 -4.51 -6.22 2.47
N GLU A 417 -5.73 -6.46 2.02
CA GLU A 417 -6.48 -7.68 2.32
C GLU A 417 -6.05 -8.78 1.34
N PRO A 418 -5.35 -9.83 1.81
CA PRO A 418 -4.82 -10.87 0.93
C PRO A 418 -5.93 -11.80 0.45
N ALA A 419 -5.83 -12.21 -0.80
CA ALA A 419 -6.70 -13.21 -1.41
C ALA A 419 -5.87 -14.19 -2.25
N ARG A 420 -6.42 -15.37 -2.51
CA ARG A 420 -5.78 -16.31 -3.44
C ARG A 420 -5.94 -15.78 -4.87
N PRO A 421 -4.86 -15.76 -5.68
CA PRO A 421 -4.98 -15.38 -7.08
C PRO A 421 -5.88 -16.37 -7.81
N ARG A 422 -6.80 -15.86 -8.61
CA ARG A 422 -7.64 -16.70 -9.46
C ARG A 422 -6.84 -17.16 -10.66
N SER A 423 -6.59 -18.46 -10.78
CA SER A 423 -6.06 -19.05 -12.00
C SER A 423 -7.23 -19.28 -12.97
N ALA A 424 -7.43 -18.37 -13.90
CA ALA A 424 -8.38 -18.60 -14.99
C ALA A 424 -7.74 -19.54 -16.02
N GLN A 425 -8.11 -20.81 -16.01
CA GLN A 425 -7.75 -21.73 -17.07
C GLN A 425 -8.58 -21.38 -18.31
N ARG A 426 -7.93 -20.88 -19.34
CA ARG A 426 -8.59 -20.62 -20.64
C ARG A 426 -8.99 -21.94 -21.27
N GLY A 427 -10.26 -22.08 -21.64
CA GLY A 427 -10.70 -23.24 -22.41
C GLY A 427 -10.00 -23.28 -23.77
N LEU A 428 -9.40 -24.41 -24.13
CA LEU A 428 -8.62 -24.60 -25.36
C LEU A 428 -9.42 -24.31 -26.66
N PHE A 429 -10.75 -24.35 -26.58
CA PHE A 429 -11.67 -24.26 -27.72
C PHE A 429 -12.59 -23.04 -27.68
N LEU A 430 -12.40 -22.12 -26.74
CA LEU A 430 -13.20 -20.90 -26.67
C LEU A 430 -12.53 -19.78 -27.50
N PRO A 431 -13.31 -19.01 -28.31
CA PRO A 431 -12.76 -17.85 -29.01
C PRO A 431 -12.16 -16.87 -28.00
N VAL A 432 -11.15 -16.11 -28.44
CA VAL A 432 -10.45 -15.11 -27.62
C VAL A 432 -11.44 -14.01 -27.25
N THR A 433 -12.14 -14.20 -26.13
CA THR A 433 -12.90 -13.12 -25.49
C THR A 433 -11.93 -12.16 -24.79
N PRO A 434 -12.23 -10.86 -24.73
CA PRO A 434 -11.45 -9.92 -23.93
C PRO A 434 -11.24 -10.50 -22.53
N GLU A 435 -10.00 -10.46 -22.03
CA GLU A 435 -9.71 -10.97 -20.69
C GLU A 435 -10.64 -10.30 -19.70
N ALA A 436 -11.42 -11.08 -18.97
CA ALA A 436 -12.41 -10.57 -18.01
C ALA A 436 -11.76 -9.60 -17.03
N GLU A 437 -10.51 -9.85 -16.63
CA GLU A 437 -9.70 -8.99 -15.77
C GLU A 437 -9.46 -7.60 -16.38
N LYS A 438 -9.10 -7.52 -17.68
CA LYS A 438 -8.89 -6.23 -18.36
C LYS A 438 -10.17 -5.42 -18.47
N LEU A 439 -11.30 -6.09 -18.71
CA LEU A 439 -12.61 -5.44 -18.75
C LEU A 439 -12.99 -4.88 -17.36
N GLU A 440 -12.80 -5.67 -16.30
CA GLU A 440 -13.11 -5.24 -14.94
C GLU A 440 -12.22 -4.07 -14.48
N ILE A 441 -10.92 -4.08 -14.82
CA ILE A 441 -10.00 -2.96 -14.57
C ILE A 441 -10.47 -1.70 -15.32
N THR A 442 -10.90 -1.85 -16.56
CA THR A 442 -11.40 -0.72 -17.36
C THR A 442 -12.67 -0.14 -16.73
N LEU A 443 -13.59 -1.00 -16.29
CA LEU A 443 -14.80 -0.58 -15.58
C LEU A 443 -14.48 0.10 -14.24
N ALA A 444 -13.52 -0.41 -13.48
CA ALA A 444 -13.07 0.23 -12.24
C ALA A 444 -12.50 1.63 -12.48
N ARG A 445 -11.71 1.81 -13.56
CA ARG A 445 -11.21 3.13 -13.98
C ARG A 445 -12.34 4.08 -14.39
N ILE A 446 -13.33 3.58 -15.14
CA ILE A 446 -14.50 4.36 -15.54
C ILE A 446 -15.30 4.76 -14.29
N THR A 447 -15.53 3.83 -13.37
CA THR A 447 -16.23 4.09 -12.10
C THR A 447 -15.51 5.15 -11.26
N GLY A 448 -14.17 5.10 -11.20
CA GLY A 448 -13.35 6.11 -10.52
C GLY A 448 -13.47 7.53 -11.11
N VAL A 449 -13.77 7.64 -12.43
CA VAL A 449 -13.95 8.94 -13.11
C VAL A 449 -15.39 9.44 -13.01
N VAL A 450 -16.37 8.53 -13.20
CA VAL A 450 -17.80 8.88 -13.33
C VAL A 450 -18.50 8.89 -11.97
N GLY A 451 -17.95 8.20 -10.98
CA GLY A 451 -18.49 7.99 -9.64
C GLY A 451 -19.17 6.61 -9.49
N GLU A 452 -19.28 6.18 -8.23
CA GLU A 452 -19.94 4.92 -7.88
C GLU A 452 -21.39 4.88 -8.37
N ARG A 453 -21.87 3.69 -8.77
CA ARG A 453 -23.22 3.44 -9.28
C ARG A 453 -23.58 4.13 -10.61
N ARG A 454 -22.65 4.82 -11.26
CA ARG A 454 -22.88 5.42 -12.60
C ARG A 454 -22.30 4.59 -13.75
N ALA A 455 -21.49 3.57 -13.43
CA ALA A 455 -20.96 2.61 -14.40
C ALA A 455 -21.23 1.18 -13.93
N GLY A 456 -21.68 0.31 -14.82
CA GLY A 456 -22.00 -1.09 -14.50
C GLY A 456 -22.97 -1.71 -15.47
N ILE A 457 -23.72 -2.74 -15.02
CA ILE A 457 -24.82 -3.36 -15.75
C ILE A 457 -26.13 -2.77 -15.24
N ALA A 458 -26.97 -2.31 -16.16
CA ALA A 458 -28.31 -1.89 -15.82
C ALA A 458 -29.18 -3.11 -15.50
N LYS A 459 -29.69 -3.19 -14.27
CA LYS A 459 -30.63 -4.20 -13.83
C LYS A 459 -32.00 -3.57 -13.66
N LEU A 460 -32.99 -4.14 -14.34
CA LEU A 460 -34.37 -3.71 -14.19
C LEU A 460 -34.85 -3.97 -12.78
N LEU A 461 -35.55 -2.99 -12.22
CA LEU A 461 -36.23 -3.13 -10.93
C LEU A 461 -37.60 -3.76 -11.14
N ASP A 462 -38.08 -4.48 -10.13
CA ASP A 462 -39.43 -5.07 -10.13
C ASP A 462 -40.52 -3.99 -9.86
N THR A 463 -40.64 -3.08 -10.80
CA THR A 463 -41.63 -1.99 -10.79
C THR A 463 -42.04 -1.63 -12.21
N ARG A 464 -43.25 -1.08 -12.37
CA ARG A 464 -43.72 -0.55 -13.65
C ARG A 464 -43.36 0.90 -13.89
N ARG A 465 -42.62 1.51 -12.98
CA ARG A 465 -42.15 2.89 -13.14
C ARG A 465 -41.25 2.98 -14.39
N PRO A 466 -41.57 3.91 -15.33
CA PRO A 466 -40.66 4.19 -16.43
C PRO A 466 -39.27 4.54 -15.89
N ASP A 467 -38.21 4.08 -16.55
CA ASP A 467 -36.81 4.31 -16.18
C ASP A 467 -36.30 3.68 -14.87
N ALA A 468 -37.08 2.76 -14.29
CA ALA A 468 -36.67 2.08 -13.06
C ALA A 468 -35.64 0.99 -13.35
N PHE A 469 -34.38 1.37 -13.30
CA PHE A 469 -33.26 0.45 -13.31
C PHE A 469 -32.21 0.90 -12.28
N ARG A 470 -31.42 -0.04 -11.83
CA ARG A 470 -30.27 0.23 -10.95
C ARG A 470 -29.01 -0.23 -11.64
N MET A 471 -27.97 0.58 -11.56
CA MET A 471 -26.66 0.15 -12.01
C MET A 471 -26.06 -0.77 -10.95
N GLU A 472 -25.85 -2.05 -11.29
CA GLU A 472 -25.15 -3.02 -10.48
C GLU A 472 -23.72 -3.20 -11.02
N ARG A 473 -22.81 -3.61 -10.14
CA ARG A 473 -21.44 -3.91 -10.54
C ARG A 473 -21.44 -4.98 -11.62
N PHE A 474 -20.60 -4.82 -12.62
CA PHE A 474 -20.36 -5.84 -13.63
C PHE A 474 -19.79 -7.10 -12.95
N VAL A 475 -20.46 -8.22 -13.15
CA VAL A 475 -19.99 -9.55 -12.71
C VAL A 475 -19.71 -10.34 -13.97
N SER A 476 -18.48 -10.86 -14.10
CA SER A 476 -18.11 -11.65 -15.27
C SER A 476 -19.03 -12.87 -15.41
N PRO A 477 -19.49 -13.24 -16.61
CA PRO A 477 -20.37 -14.40 -16.86
C PRO A 477 -19.82 -15.73 -16.32
N GLN A 478 -18.54 -15.82 -15.99
CA GLN A 478 -17.91 -17.00 -15.40
C GLN A 478 -18.31 -17.23 -13.92
N GLU A 479 -18.84 -16.23 -13.23
CA GLU A 479 -19.30 -16.37 -11.84
C GLU A 479 -20.76 -16.80 -11.73
N THR A 480 -21.54 -16.54 -12.76
CA THR A 480 -22.93 -16.99 -12.84
C THR A 480 -22.99 -18.32 -13.59
N GLY A 481 -22.79 -19.42 -12.87
CA GLY A 481 -22.96 -20.77 -13.46
C GLY A 481 -24.28 -20.85 -14.24
N ASN A 482 -24.15 -20.88 -15.54
CA ASN A 482 -25.07 -21.38 -16.56
C ASN A 482 -26.59 -21.24 -16.27
N LYS A 483 -27.10 -20.01 -16.15
CA LYS A 483 -28.53 -19.70 -16.21
C LYS A 483 -28.82 -18.59 -17.23
N HIS A 484 -28.24 -18.68 -18.40
CA HIS A 484 -28.74 -17.92 -19.53
C HIS A 484 -29.83 -18.76 -20.22
N GLY A 485 -31.06 -18.53 -19.80
CA GLY A 485 -32.18 -18.77 -20.68
C GLY A 485 -31.95 -17.94 -21.94
N SER A 486 -31.78 -18.60 -23.06
CA SER A 486 -31.79 -17.99 -24.39
C SER A 486 -33.05 -17.15 -24.49
N LEU A 487 -32.90 -15.83 -24.44
CA LEU A 487 -33.96 -14.93 -24.90
C LEU A 487 -33.99 -15.10 -26.43
N THR A 488 -34.79 -16.04 -26.89
CA THR A 488 -35.23 -16.05 -28.28
C THR A 488 -36.05 -14.78 -28.48
N LEU A 489 -35.45 -13.78 -29.13
CA LEU A 489 -36.22 -12.71 -29.77
C LEU A 489 -37.17 -13.40 -30.75
N SER A 490 -38.45 -13.43 -30.39
CA SER A 490 -39.48 -13.87 -31.35
C SER A 490 -39.51 -12.84 -32.46
N ASP A 491 -39.16 -13.32 -33.67
CA ASP A 491 -39.39 -12.63 -34.91
C ASP A 491 -40.85 -12.22 -35.05
N THR A 492 -41.05 -11.04 -35.52
CA THR A 492 -42.21 -10.37 -36.10
C THR A 492 -42.62 -9.10 -35.39
N VAL A 493 -41.95 -7.99 -35.70
CA VAL A 493 -42.64 -6.70 -35.75
C VAL A 493 -42.30 -6.07 -37.12
N GLU A 494 -43.25 -6.08 -38.04
CA GLU A 494 -43.17 -5.52 -39.41
C GLU A 494 -43.14 -3.98 -39.45
N PHE A 495 -43.07 -3.27 -38.31
CA PHE A 495 -42.99 -1.81 -38.31
C PHE A 495 -41.61 -1.37 -37.82
N PRO A 496 -40.95 -0.45 -38.53
CA PRO A 496 -39.74 0.16 -37.98
C PRO A 496 -40.11 0.83 -36.65
N PRO A 497 -39.48 0.44 -35.52
CA PRO A 497 -39.78 1.06 -34.23
C PRO A 497 -39.41 2.53 -34.33
N LEU A 498 -40.37 3.41 -33.93
CA LEU A 498 -40.06 4.83 -33.80
C LEU A 498 -38.97 4.98 -32.75
N ALA A 499 -37.82 5.52 -33.12
CA ALA A 499 -36.72 5.68 -32.20
C ALA A 499 -37.07 6.77 -31.18
N LEU A 500 -36.95 6.44 -29.88
CA LEU A 500 -37.17 7.34 -28.78
C LEU A 500 -35.87 7.56 -28.00
N ARG A 501 -35.34 8.79 -28.07
CA ARG A 501 -34.12 9.19 -27.33
C ARG A 501 -34.51 9.73 -25.96
N ILE A 502 -34.30 8.92 -24.93
CA ILE A 502 -34.65 9.27 -23.53
C ILE A 502 -33.62 10.22 -22.92
N PHE A 503 -34.05 11.28 -22.27
CA PHE A 503 -33.20 12.20 -21.51
C PHE A 503 -32.98 11.64 -20.10
N ARG A 504 -31.71 11.53 -19.71
CA ARG A 504 -31.32 11.05 -18.37
C ARG A 504 -30.31 11.99 -17.72
N PRO A 505 -30.72 12.70 -16.69
CA PRO A 505 -32.07 12.79 -16.09
C PRO A 505 -33.05 13.51 -17.00
N ALA A 506 -34.37 13.30 -16.74
CA ALA A 506 -35.42 14.07 -17.40
C ALA A 506 -35.25 15.56 -17.17
N ARG A 507 -35.42 16.39 -18.20
CA ARG A 507 -35.15 17.83 -18.17
C ARG A 507 -36.36 18.59 -17.62
N GLN A 508 -36.19 19.33 -16.52
CA GLN A 508 -37.30 20.11 -15.95
C GLN A 508 -37.62 21.29 -16.87
N ILE A 509 -38.94 21.47 -17.17
CA ILE A 509 -39.44 22.47 -18.09
C ILE A 509 -40.57 23.31 -17.44
N ARG A 510 -40.77 24.51 -17.95
CA ARG A 510 -41.90 25.34 -17.62
C ARG A 510 -42.98 25.21 -18.71
N MET A 511 -44.19 24.83 -18.34
CA MET A 511 -45.32 24.64 -19.27
C MET A 511 -46.37 25.70 -19.08
N GLN A 512 -46.85 26.27 -20.18
CA GLN A 512 -48.08 27.07 -20.23
C GLN A 512 -49.19 26.22 -20.80
N LEU A 513 -50.33 26.23 -20.13
CA LEU A 513 -51.51 25.49 -20.54
C LEU A 513 -52.54 26.45 -21.15
N ALA A 514 -53.23 26.04 -22.20
CA ALA A 514 -54.40 26.68 -22.76
C ALA A 514 -55.54 25.64 -22.77
N GLU A 515 -56.67 25.93 -22.14
CA GLU A 515 -57.81 25.00 -22.00
C GLU A 515 -57.44 23.63 -21.45
N GLY A 516 -56.45 23.60 -20.48
CA GLY A 516 -55.96 22.36 -19.85
C GLY A 516 -54.98 21.54 -20.70
N ARG A 517 -54.57 22.02 -21.88
CA ARG A 517 -53.61 21.36 -22.76
C ARG A 517 -52.28 22.13 -22.84
N PRO A 518 -51.14 21.42 -23.02
CA PRO A 518 -49.85 22.06 -23.28
C PRO A 518 -49.91 22.98 -24.50
N SER A 519 -49.47 24.25 -24.33
CA SER A 519 -49.55 25.28 -25.39
C SER A 519 -48.19 25.93 -25.71
N LYS A 520 -47.34 26.15 -24.69
CA LYS A 520 -46.02 26.71 -24.87
C LYS A 520 -45.04 26.12 -23.85
N LEU A 521 -43.82 25.84 -24.30
CA LEU A 521 -42.77 25.20 -23.52
C LEU A 521 -41.57 26.13 -23.40
N ALA A 522 -40.94 26.18 -22.23
CA ALA A 522 -39.70 26.89 -21.97
C ALA A 522 -38.79 26.08 -21.03
N ALA A 523 -37.50 25.96 -21.32
CA ALA A 523 -36.51 25.30 -20.45
C ALA A 523 -36.23 26.14 -19.21
N LEU A 524 -36.03 25.50 -18.06
CA LEU A 524 -35.67 26.14 -16.78
C LEU A 524 -34.17 26.23 -16.52
N THR A 525 -33.37 25.37 -17.12
CA THR A 525 -31.92 25.28 -16.89
C THR A 525 -31.11 26.08 -17.91
N ARG A 526 -29.97 26.61 -17.44
CA ARG A 526 -29.09 27.53 -18.23
C ARG A 526 -27.95 26.81 -18.96
N GLU A 527 -28.05 25.58 -19.35
CA GLU A 527 -27.00 24.85 -20.06
C GLU A 527 -27.03 25.06 -21.59
N ALA A 528 -25.94 24.76 -22.27
CA ALA A 528 -25.65 25.11 -23.66
C ALA A 528 -26.64 24.59 -24.73
N ASP A 529 -27.54 23.63 -24.41
CA ASP A 529 -28.58 23.06 -25.29
C ASP A 529 -29.93 23.82 -25.24
N ARG A 530 -29.87 25.16 -25.07
CA ARG A 530 -31.05 25.99 -24.74
C ARG A 530 -32.09 26.12 -25.86
N ASP A 531 -31.68 25.98 -27.10
CA ASP A 531 -32.54 26.32 -28.23
C ASP A 531 -33.53 25.22 -28.62
N GLU A 532 -33.29 23.96 -28.23
CA GLU A 532 -34.10 22.83 -28.62
C GLU A 532 -35.42 22.66 -27.83
N LEU A 533 -35.49 23.10 -26.57
CA LEU A 533 -36.65 22.90 -25.68
C LEU A 533 -37.38 24.21 -25.38
N GLN A 534 -37.56 25.05 -26.37
CA GLN A 534 -38.31 26.28 -26.24
C GLN A 534 -39.12 26.56 -27.50
N GLY A 535 -40.42 26.81 -27.35
CA GLY A 535 -41.26 27.14 -28.50
C GLY A 535 -42.76 27.02 -28.24
N LYS A 536 -43.53 27.22 -29.30
CA LYS A 536 -44.99 27.02 -29.31
C LYS A 536 -45.30 25.55 -29.64
N ILE A 537 -46.21 24.97 -28.90
CA ILE A 537 -46.71 23.63 -29.17
C ILE A 537 -47.79 23.70 -30.25
N LEU A 538 -47.55 23.03 -31.37
CA LEU A 538 -48.44 22.98 -32.52
C LEU A 538 -49.51 21.92 -32.35
N TRP A 539 -49.16 20.81 -31.70
CA TRP A 539 -50.02 19.66 -31.51
C TRP A 539 -49.62 18.94 -30.22
N SER A 540 -50.65 18.36 -29.54
CA SER A 540 -50.44 17.57 -28.33
C SER A 540 -51.41 16.41 -28.27
N ALA A 541 -50.89 15.23 -27.90
CA ALA A 541 -51.68 14.04 -27.60
C ALA A 541 -51.51 13.64 -26.13
N GLY A 542 -52.56 13.20 -25.49
CA GLY A 542 -52.59 12.90 -24.06
C GLY A 542 -53.73 13.62 -23.34
N PRO A 543 -53.78 13.63 -21.99
CA PRO A 543 -52.83 12.95 -21.09
C PRO A 543 -53.07 11.43 -21.04
N TRP A 544 -51.97 10.69 -21.03
CA TRP A 544 -51.97 9.30 -20.60
C TRP A 544 -51.53 9.27 -19.13
N ARG A 545 -52.39 8.70 -18.29
CA ARG A 545 -52.09 8.63 -16.86
C ARG A 545 -51.47 7.29 -16.51
N SER A 546 -50.33 7.31 -15.91
CA SER A 546 -49.62 6.15 -15.39
C SER A 546 -49.27 6.35 -13.92
N SER A 547 -49.46 5.30 -13.12
CA SER A 547 -49.17 5.31 -11.70
C SER A 547 -48.77 3.92 -11.22
N GLY A 548 -47.99 3.85 -10.14
CA GLY A 548 -47.57 2.58 -9.58
C GLY A 548 -46.97 2.72 -8.19
N ASP A 549 -46.55 1.56 -7.67
CA ASP A 549 -45.87 1.41 -6.38
C ASP A 549 -46.67 1.95 -5.18
N TRP A 550 -48.02 2.10 -5.33
CA TRP A 550 -48.91 2.57 -4.27
C TRP A 550 -48.94 1.63 -3.04
N TRP A 551 -48.48 0.38 -3.21
CA TRP A 551 -48.31 -0.62 -2.15
C TRP A 551 -46.96 -0.58 -1.45
N ALA A 552 -45.94 0.17 -1.96
CA ALA A 552 -44.65 0.28 -1.37
C ALA A 552 -44.71 1.11 -0.08
N LYS A 553 -44.11 0.60 1.01
CA LYS A 553 -43.95 1.38 2.23
C LYS A 553 -43.06 2.57 1.94
N GLN A 554 -43.47 3.77 2.34
CA GLN A 554 -42.62 4.97 2.26
C GLN A 554 -41.37 4.73 3.08
N SER A 555 -40.22 4.57 2.41
CA SER A 555 -38.91 4.53 3.04
C SER A 555 -38.42 5.97 3.17
N SER A 556 -37.83 6.29 4.34
CA SER A 556 -37.34 7.64 4.66
C SER A 556 -35.97 7.92 4.03
N SER A 557 -35.64 7.30 2.90
CA SER A 557 -34.32 7.47 2.28
C SER A 557 -34.19 8.80 1.52
N LYS A 558 -32.96 9.34 1.52
CA LYS A 558 -32.63 10.62 0.87
C LYS A 558 -32.67 10.59 -0.67
N HIS A 559 -32.95 9.43 -1.28
CA HIS A 559 -33.01 9.25 -2.74
C HIS A 559 -34.32 8.63 -3.17
N PRO A 560 -35.42 9.41 -3.34
CA PRO A 560 -36.73 8.89 -3.71
C PRO A 560 -36.77 8.20 -5.07
N ALA A 561 -35.80 8.38 -5.93
CA ALA A 561 -35.71 7.72 -7.23
C ALA A 561 -35.24 6.25 -7.15
N GLU A 562 -34.52 5.87 -6.08
CA GLU A 562 -33.95 4.53 -5.90
C GLU A 562 -34.83 3.60 -5.06
N ASP A 563 -35.75 4.14 -4.22
CA ASP A 563 -36.51 3.41 -3.20
C ASP A 563 -38.00 3.25 -3.48
N GLY A 564 -38.41 3.14 -4.72
CA GLY A 564 -39.76 2.62 -5.05
C GLY A 564 -40.93 3.37 -4.39
N GLY A 565 -40.88 4.69 -4.24
CA GLY A 565 -42.02 5.47 -3.73
C GLY A 565 -43.16 5.57 -4.73
N ILE A 566 -44.40 5.82 -4.21
CA ILE A 566 -45.59 6.05 -5.02
C ILE A 566 -45.28 7.06 -6.12
N TRP A 567 -45.58 6.72 -7.36
CA TRP A 567 -45.42 7.61 -8.49
C TRP A 567 -46.73 7.74 -9.27
N ASN A 568 -46.96 8.94 -9.84
CA ASN A 568 -48.12 9.23 -10.65
C ASN A 568 -47.75 10.29 -11.68
N ARG A 569 -47.93 9.97 -12.98
CA ARG A 569 -47.56 10.83 -14.10
C ARG A 569 -48.70 11.03 -15.07
N GLU A 570 -48.78 12.25 -15.61
CA GLU A 570 -49.60 12.55 -16.79
C GLU A 570 -48.62 12.78 -17.95
N GLU A 571 -48.62 11.90 -18.93
CA GLU A 571 -47.69 11.91 -20.06
C GLU A 571 -48.36 12.50 -21.30
N TRP A 572 -47.57 13.22 -22.09
CA TRP A 572 -48.03 13.85 -23.32
C TRP A 572 -46.96 13.70 -24.40
N ASP A 573 -47.37 13.46 -25.66
CA ASP A 573 -46.55 13.65 -26.84
C ASP A 573 -46.88 15.00 -27.47
N ILE A 574 -45.86 15.78 -27.77
CA ILE A 574 -46.00 17.15 -28.29
C ILE A 574 -45.18 17.38 -29.55
N ALA A 575 -45.74 18.18 -30.47
CA ALA A 575 -45.00 18.75 -31.57
C ALA A 575 -44.63 20.19 -31.25
N LEU A 576 -43.34 20.47 -31.10
CA LEU A 576 -42.78 21.77 -30.72
C LEU A 576 -42.26 22.49 -31.97
N ALA A 577 -42.75 23.71 -32.24
CA ALA A 577 -42.12 24.58 -33.24
C ALA A 577 -40.98 25.34 -32.60
N HIS A 578 -39.81 25.26 -33.18
CA HIS A 578 -38.66 26.09 -32.76
C HIS A 578 -38.92 27.56 -33.01
N ASN A 579 -38.28 28.43 -32.22
CA ASN A 579 -38.51 29.90 -32.30
C ASN A 579 -38.11 30.50 -33.65
N ASP A 580 -37.32 29.82 -34.43
CA ASP A 580 -36.91 30.20 -35.79
C ASP A 580 -37.94 29.83 -36.88
N GLY A 581 -39.00 29.09 -36.50
CA GLY A 581 -40.07 28.70 -37.39
C GLY A 581 -39.68 27.68 -38.51
N SER A 582 -38.45 27.20 -38.52
CA SER A 582 -37.89 26.40 -39.60
C SER A 582 -38.07 24.90 -39.40
N SER A 583 -38.22 24.45 -38.15
CA SER A 583 -38.28 23.01 -37.80
C SER A 583 -39.32 22.71 -36.73
N VAL A 584 -39.85 21.48 -36.81
CA VAL A 584 -40.75 20.93 -35.80
C VAL A 584 -40.11 19.68 -35.22
N ALA A 585 -39.99 19.59 -33.91
CA ALA A 585 -39.48 18.44 -33.21
C ALA A 585 -40.52 17.78 -32.33
N LEU A 586 -40.50 16.49 -32.22
CA LEU A 586 -41.44 15.72 -31.42
C LEU A 586 -40.79 15.34 -30.09
N TYR A 587 -41.51 15.61 -29.00
CA TYR A 587 -41.05 15.31 -27.65
C TYR A 587 -42.12 14.56 -26.86
N ARG A 588 -41.62 13.70 -25.95
CA ARG A 588 -42.42 13.18 -24.84
C ARG A 588 -42.17 14.01 -23.60
N ILE A 589 -43.24 14.49 -23.00
CA ILE A 589 -43.20 15.26 -21.76
C ILE A 589 -44.16 14.62 -20.73
N TYR A 590 -43.87 14.83 -19.46
CA TYR A 590 -44.78 14.42 -18.41
C TYR A 590 -44.91 15.46 -17.31
N ARG A 591 -46.08 15.42 -16.64
CA ARG A 591 -46.32 16.14 -15.40
C ARG A 591 -46.29 15.14 -14.26
N ASP A 592 -45.47 15.37 -13.26
CA ASP A 592 -45.52 14.64 -12.00
C ASP A 592 -46.71 15.14 -11.19
N ALA A 593 -47.67 14.27 -10.92
CA ALA A 593 -48.89 14.66 -10.21
C ALA A 593 -48.68 14.93 -8.72
N GLY A 594 -47.60 14.38 -8.12
CA GLY A 594 -47.19 14.60 -6.72
C GLY A 594 -46.60 15.98 -6.51
N THR A 595 -45.71 16.41 -7.38
CA THR A 595 -44.99 17.70 -7.28
C THR A 595 -45.59 18.81 -8.14
N GLY A 596 -46.40 18.43 -9.13
CA GLY A 596 -46.96 19.36 -10.12
C GLY A 596 -45.97 19.87 -11.17
N HIS A 597 -44.73 19.45 -11.12
CA HIS A 597 -43.67 19.87 -12.04
C HIS A 597 -43.77 19.14 -13.40
N TRP A 598 -43.32 19.83 -14.44
CA TRP A 598 -43.24 19.31 -15.80
C TRP A 598 -41.81 18.96 -16.18
N PHE A 599 -41.68 17.88 -16.93
CA PHE A 599 -40.40 17.36 -17.40
C PHE A 599 -40.48 16.96 -18.88
N ALA A 600 -39.42 17.22 -19.65
CA ALA A 600 -39.21 16.59 -20.93
C ALA A 600 -38.43 15.29 -20.69
N ASP A 601 -39.02 14.18 -21.13
CA ASP A 601 -38.56 12.82 -20.90
C ASP A 601 -37.74 12.28 -22.08
N ALA A 602 -38.19 12.60 -23.31
CA ALA A 602 -37.56 12.09 -24.50
C ALA A 602 -37.83 12.94 -25.76
N SER A 603 -36.99 12.74 -26.80
CA SER A 603 -37.24 13.20 -28.16
C SER A 603 -37.48 11.99 -29.08
N TYR A 604 -38.33 12.19 -30.07
CA TYR A 604 -38.50 11.24 -31.18
C TYR A 604 -37.54 11.64 -32.32
N ASP A 605 -36.83 10.65 -32.84
CA ASP A 605 -35.93 10.82 -34.01
C ASP A 605 -36.76 10.78 -35.31
#